data_0df2b161af38b1fed0d814632676b55a
#
_entry.id   0df2b161af38b1fed0d814632676b55a
#
_cell.length_a   1.000
_cell.length_b   1.000
_cell.length_c   1.000
_cell.angle_alpha   90.00
_cell.angle_beta   90.00
_cell.angle_gamma   90.00
#
_symmetry.space_group_name_H-M   'P 1'
#
loop_
_entity.id
_entity.type
_entity.pdbx_description
1 polymer ?
#
loop_
_entity_poly.entity_id
_entity_poly.type
_entity_poly.pdbx_seq_one_letter_code
_entity_poly.pdbx_strand_id
1 'polypeptide(L)'
;MILPDVNVLIYAFRQDVPEYAICRPWLEEIVQGDARFGVSPLALSALVRITTNPRNYRDPSTLEEAFLYCDRLLEQPHCQIVEPGERHWDIFQRLCIETGTRGRRVTDAWYAALAIEWGCAWVTFDRDFARFPGLKWGTPSGA
;
A
#
# COMPACT_ATOMS: atom_id res chain seq x y z
N MET A 1 13.65 -1.80 0.54
CA MET A 1 12.54 -2.00 -0.42
C MET A 1 11.35 -1.18 0.06
N ILE A 2 10.66 -0.49 -0.83
CA ILE A 2 9.42 0.23 -0.49
C ILE A 2 8.22 -0.69 -0.62
N LEU A 3 7.17 -0.40 0.18
CA LEU A 3 5.90 -1.11 0.14
C LEU A 3 4.77 -0.07 0.17
N PRO A 4 4.10 0.18 -0.96
CA PRO A 4 3.07 1.22 -1.04
C PRO A 4 1.76 0.80 -0.35
N ASP A 5 1.19 1.76 0.37
CA ASP A 5 -0.17 1.66 0.89
C ASP A 5 -1.20 1.76 -0.23
N VAL A 6 -2.40 1.29 0.05
CA VAL A 6 -3.54 1.32 -0.87
C VAL A 6 -3.78 2.73 -1.41
N ASN A 7 -3.76 3.76 -0.55
CA ASN A 7 -4.01 5.13 -0.99
C ASN A 7 -3.01 5.59 -2.06
N VAL A 8 -1.75 5.24 -1.92
CA VAL A 8 -0.71 5.60 -2.90
C VAL A 8 -0.96 4.89 -4.24
N LEU A 9 -1.30 3.61 -4.19
CA LEU A 9 -1.59 2.83 -5.40
C LEU A 9 -2.84 3.34 -6.11
N ILE A 10 -3.89 3.69 -5.37
CA ILE A 10 -5.11 4.28 -5.93
C ILE A 10 -4.82 5.63 -6.58
N TYR A 11 -4.06 6.50 -5.91
CA TYR A 11 -3.75 7.83 -6.43
C TYR A 11 -2.85 7.77 -7.68
N ALA A 12 -2.03 6.75 -7.82
CA ALA A 12 -1.26 6.51 -9.03
C ALA A 12 -2.10 5.92 -10.18
N PHE A 13 -3.29 5.41 -9.88
CA PHE A 13 -4.21 4.80 -10.83
C PHE A 13 -5.30 5.76 -11.33
N ARG A 14 -5.94 6.50 -10.40
CA ARG A 14 -7.09 7.35 -10.68
C ARG A 14 -6.66 8.77 -11.09
N GLN A 15 -6.95 9.14 -12.34
CA GLN A 15 -6.62 10.48 -12.87
C GLN A 15 -7.49 11.59 -12.30
N ASP A 16 -8.63 11.25 -11.71
CA ASP A 16 -9.60 12.21 -11.18
C ASP A 16 -9.33 12.68 -9.74
N VAL A 17 -8.16 12.31 -9.19
CA VAL A 17 -7.74 12.75 -7.85
C VAL A 17 -6.54 13.69 -7.97
N PRO A 18 -6.44 14.72 -7.08
CA PRO A 18 -5.31 15.68 -7.13
C PRO A 18 -3.93 15.01 -6.95
N GLU A 19 -3.87 13.98 -6.13
CA GLU A 19 -2.62 13.27 -5.80
C GLU A 19 -2.04 12.48 -6.97
N TYR A 20 -2.81 12.28 -8.04
CA TYR A 20 -2.32 11.59 -9.24
C TYR A 20 -1.08 12.26 -9.83
N ALA A 21 -1.03 13.59 -9.82
CA ALA A 21 0.11 14.35 -10.34
C ALA A 21 1.43 14.04 -9.62
N ILE A 22 1.37 13.60 -8.38
CA ILE A 22 2.53 13.22 -7.57
C ILE A 22 2.76 11.69 -7.63
N CYS A 23 1.71 10.92 -7.42
CA CYS A 23 1.82 9.48 -7.25
C CYS A 23 2.13 8.74 -8.54
N ARG A 24 1.56 9.17 -9.67
CA ARG A 24 1.80 8.47 -10.95
C ARG A 24 3.25 8.56 -11.40
N PRO A 25 3.88 9.74 -11.49
CA PRO A 25 5.30 9.81 -11.83
C PRO A 25 6.20 9.10 -10.82
N TRP A 26 5.87 9.19 -9.54
CA TRP A 26 6.61 8.50 -8.48
C TRP A 26 6.59 6.99 -8.70
N LEU A 27 5.41 6.42 -8.94
CA LEU A 27 5.28 4.98 -9.17
C LEU A 27 5.99 4.52 -10.45
N GLU A 28 5.87 5.31 -11.52
CA GLU A 28 6.56 5.01 -12.78
C GLU A 28 8.07 4.98 -12.60
N GLU A 29 8.63 5.90 -11.83
CA GLU A 29 10.06 5.92 -11.51
C GLU A 29 10.48 4.67 -10.73
N ILE A 30 9.68 4.26 -9.75
CA ILE A 30 9.92 3.03 -8.97
C ILE A 30 9.91 1.80 -9.88
N VAL A 31 8.89 1.69 -10.72
CA VAL A 31 8.68 0.53 -11.60
C VAL A 31 9.77 0.42 -12.66
N GLN A 32 10.23 1.55 -13.20
CA GLN A 32 11.27 1.61 -14.22
C GLN A 32 12.69 1.50 -13.66
N GLY A 33 12.84 1.63 -12.33
CA GLY A 33 14.13 1.54 -11.67
C GLY A 33 14.63 0.10 -11.55
N ASP A 34 15.85 -0.03 -11.05
CA ASP A 34 16.52 -1.33 -10.90
C ASP A 34 16.31 -1.95 -9.51
N ALA A 35 15.79 -1.19 -8.57
CA ALA A 35 15.55 -1.67 -7.22
C ALA A 35 14.25 -2.46 -7.13
N ARG A 36 14.23 -3.48 -6.26
CA ARG A 36 13.01 -4.20 -5.93
C ARG A 36 12.03 -3.26 -5.22
N PHE A 37 10.75 -3.45 -5.50
CA PHE A 37 9.65 -2.83 -4.77
C PHE A 37 8.64 -3.91 -4.37
N GLY A 38 8.00 -3.72 -3.24
CA GLY A 38 7.03 -4.66 -2.70
C GLY A 38 5.60 -4.31 -3.09
N VAL A 39 4.78 -5.31 -3.25
CA VAL A 39 3.33 -5.17 -3.46
C VAL A 39 2.62 -6.18 -2.56
N SER A 40 1.67 -5.70 -1.76
CA SER A 40 0.83 -6.55 -0.93
C SER A 40 -0.43 -6.95 -1.70
N PRO A 41 -0.70 -8.27 -1.85
CA PRO A 41 -1.96 -8.70 -2.47
C PRO A 41 -3.21 -8.19 -1.74
N LEU A 42 -3.14 -8.03 -0.41
CA LEU A 42 -4.24 -7.45 0.35
C LEU A 42 -4.48 -5.99 -0.05
N ALA A 43 -3.41 -5.23 -0.28
CA ALA A 43 -3.51 -3.84 -0.76
C ALA A 43 -4.13 -3.80 -2.16
N LEU A 44 -3.75 -4.71 -3.05
CA LEU A 44 -4.35 -4.80 -4.39
C LEU A 44 -5.84 -5.17 -4.32
N SER A 45 -6.20 -6.09 -3.45
CA SER A 45 -7.62 -6.45 -3.21
C SER A 45 -8.41 -5.23 -2.75
N ALA A 46 -7.86 -4.47 -1.82
CA ALA A 46 -8.49 -3.24 -1.34
C ALA A 46 -8.62 -2.20 -2.45
N LEU A 47 -7.62 -2.06 -3.31
CA LEU A 47 -7.69 -1.15 -4.47
C LEU A 47 -8.85 -1.52 -5.38
N VAL A 48 -8.98 -2.80 -5.74
CA VAL A 48 -10.09 -3.28 -6.59
C VAL A 48 -11.43 -2.96 -5.93
N ARG A 49 -11.57 -3.27 -4.64
CA ARG A 49 -12.81 -3.02 -3.88
C ARG A 49 -13.18 -1.54 -3.84
N ILE A 50 -12.21 -0.68 -3.56
CA ILE A 50 -12.43 0.76 -3.38
C ILE A 50 -12.72 1.44 -4.73
N THR A 51 -11.91 1.18 -5.74
CA THR A 51 -12.00 1.90 -7.02
C THR A 51 -13.22 1.51 -7.88
N THR A 52 -13.76 0.32 -7.65
CA THR A 52 -14.95 -0.16 -8.36
C THR A 52 -16.25 0.18 -7.61
N ASN A 53 -16.17 0.77 -6.42
CA ASN A 53 -17.35 1.09 -5.62
C ASN A 53 -17.95 2.43 -6.05
N PRO A 54 -19.21 2.44 -6.56
CA PRO A 54 -19.86 3.68 -7.01
C PRO A 54 -20.14 4.68 -5.89
N ARG A 55 -20.04 4.25 -4.63
CA ARG A 55 -20.14 5.16 -3.48
C ARG A 55 -18.89 6.03 -3.30
N ASN A 56 -17.74 5.57 -3.81
CA ASN A 56 -16.48 6.27 -3.64
C ASN A 56 -16.17 7.24 -4.79
N TYR A 57 -16.67 6.93 -5.98
CA TYR A 57 -16.36 7.69 -7.19
C TYR A 57 -17.61 7.93 -8.03
N ARG A 58 -17.67 9.10 -8.62
CA ARG A 58 -18.74 9.45 -9.56
C ARG A 58 -18.68 8.58 -10.81
N ASP A 59 -17.46 8.28 -11.26
CA ASP A 59 -17.18 7.39 -12.39
C ASP A 59 -16.24 6.28 -11.91
N PRO A 60 -16.78 5.23 -11.28
CA PRO A 60 -15.95 4.17 -10.73
C PRO A 60 -15.22 3.41 -11.83
N SER A 61 -14.06 2.85 -11.48
CA SER A 61 -13.32 1.97 -12.38
C SER A 61 -14.09 0.67 -12.60
N THR A 62 -13.94 0.08 -13.78
CA THR A 62 -14.45 -1.27 -14.01
C THR A 62 -13.54 -2.30 -13.33
N LEU A 63 -14.05 -3.50 -13.10
CA LEU A 63 -13.24 -4.60 -12.59
C LEU A 63 -12.07 -4.89 -13.52
N GLU A 64 -12.32 -4.87 -14.83
CA GLU A 64 -11.31 -5.11 -15.85
C GLU A 64 -10.17 -4.09 -15.77
N GLU A 65 -10.51 -2.82 -15.64
CA GLU A 65 -9.52 -1.74 -15.51
C GLU A 65 -8.68 -1.90 -14.24
N ALA A 66 -9.33 -2.17 -13.10
CA ALA A 66 -8.66 -2.33 -11.83
C ALA A 66 -7.71 -3.53 -11.83
N PHE A 67 -8.18 -4.68 -12.31
CA PHE A 67 -7.35 -5.88 -12.39
C PHE A 67 -6.20 -5.73 -13.39
N LEU A 68 -6.42 -5.06 -14.52
CA LEU A 68 -5.34 -4.81 -15.49
C LEU A 68 -4.21 -3.99 -14.84
N TYR A 69 -4.55 -2.97 -14.08
CA TYR A 69 -3.57 -2.18 -13.35
C TYR A 69 -2.79 -3.03 -12.35
N CYS A 70 -3.48 -3.84 -11.55
CA CYS A 70 -2.86 -4.74 -10.59
C CYS A 70 -1.93 -5.75 -11.28
N ASP A 71 -2.40 -6.37 -12.36
CA ASP A 71 -1.62 -7.34 -13.10
C ASP A 71 -0.34 -6.74 -13.67
N ARG A 72 -0.42 -5.52 -14.20
CA ARG A 72 0.76 -4.82 -14.72
C ARG A 72 1.79 -4.55 -13.63
N LEU A 73 1.37 -4.21 -12.42
CA LEU A 73 2.29 -4.06 -11.29
C LEU A 73 2.97 -5.38 -10.95
N LEU A 74 2.19 -6.45 -10.85
CA LEU A 74 2.69 -7.78 -10.49
C LEU A 74 3.64 -8.36 -11.55
N GLU A 75 3.48 -7.99 -12.81
CA GLU A 75 4.29 -8.46 -13.92
C GLU A 75 5.64 -7.73 -14.05
N GLN A 76 5.84 -6.63 -13.31
CA GLN A 76 7.10 -5.89 -13.41
C GLN A 76 8.28 -6.72 -12.91
N PRO A 77 9.45 -6.63 -13.58
CA PRO A 77 10.60 -7.50 -13.29
C PRO A 77 11.09 -7.41 -11.85
N HIS A 78 10.98 -6.24 -11.21
CA HIS A 78 11.47 -6.02 -9.86
C HIS A 78 10.38 -6.03 -8.81
N CYS A 79 9.17 -6.43 -9.16
CA CYS A 79 8.06 -6.55 -8.23
C CYS A 79 8.25 -7.77 -7.33
N GLN A 80 8.22 -7.53 -6.02
CA GLN A 80 8.23 -8.57 -5.01
C GLN A 80 6.85 -8.64 -4.36
N ILE A 81 6.22 -9.81 -4.41
CA ILE A 81 4.96 -10.03 -3.69
C ILE A 81 5.31 -10.16 -2.21
N VAL A 82 4.69 -9.32 -1.37
CA VAL A 82 4.96 -9.24 0.07
C VAL A 82 3.77 -9.78 0.83
N GLU A 83 3.95 -10.94 1.44
CA GLU A 83 2.92 -11.63 2.21
C GLU A 83 3.42 -11.94 3.61
N PRO A 84 2.53 -12.16 4.58
CA PRO A 84 2.93 -12.51 5.94
C PRO A 84 3.81 -13.76 5.99
N GLY A 85 4.91 -13.67 6.72
CA GLY A 85 5.77 -14.78 7.05
C GLY A 85 5.52 -15.27 8.49
N GLU A 86 6.46 -16.02 9.02
CA GLU A 86 6.32 -16.67 10.33
C GLU A 86 6.24 -15.69 11.50
N ARG A 87 6.85 -14.50 11.37
CA ARG A 87 6.90 -13.52 12.47
C ARG A 87 5.77 -12.50 12.41
N HIS A 88 5.03 -12.44 11.31
CA HIS A 88 4.02 -11.40 11.09
C HIS A 88 2.97 -11.36 12.20
N TRP A 89 2.44 -12.51 12.58
CA TRP A 89 1.37 -12.58 13.59
C TRP A 89 1.80 -11.99 14.93
N ASP A 90 2.99 -12.33 15.39
CA ASP A 90 3.51 -11.84 16.67
C ASP A 90 3.76 -10.32 16.62
N ILE A 91 4.32 -9.83 15.52
CA ILE A 91 4.53 -8.39 15.32
C ILE A 91 3.20 -7.66 15.31
N PHE A 92 2.23 -8.17 14.55
CA PHE A 92 0.89 -7.61 14.43
C PHE A 92 0.20 -7.52 15.81
N GLN A 93 0.19 -8.62 16.54
CA GLN A 93 -0.41 -8.66 17.87
C GLN A 93 0.25 -7.66 18.82
N ARG A 94 1.57 -7.61 18.84
CA ARG A 94 2.33 -6.67 19.65
C ARG A 94 1.99 -5.21 19.31
N LEU A 95 1.93 -4.87 18.03
CA LEU A 95 1.59 -3.50 17.60
C LEU A 95 0.19 -3.09 18.07
N CYS A 96 -0.79 -3.98 17.93
CA CYS A 96 -2.15 -3.70 18.38
C CYS A 96 -2.21 -3.45 19.88
N ILE A 97 -1.54 -4.30 20.67
CA ILE A 97 -1.57 -4.22 22.13
C ILE A 97 -0.83 -2.97 22.61
N GLU A 98 0.37 -2.71 22.10
CA GLU A 98 1.19 -1.57 22.52
C GLU A 98 0.55 -0.22 22.19
N THR A 99 -0.17 -0.13 21.07
CA THR A 99 -0.79 1.13 20.62
C THR A 99 -2.25 1.25 20.99
N GLY A 100 -2.85 0.19 21.54
CA GLY A 100 -4.28 0.18 21.83
C GLY A 100 -5.15 0.22 20.56
N THR A 101 -4.62 -0.25 19.44
CA THR A 101 -5.33 -0.25 18.17
C THR A 101 -6.48 -1.25 18.20
N ARG A 102 -7.66 -0.80 17.76
CA ARG A 102 -8.88 -1.63 17.73
C ARG A 102 -9.80 -1.22 16.59
N GLY A 103 -10.75 -2.11 16.28
CA GLY A 103 -11.75 -1.86 15.25
C GLY A 103 -11.13 -1.84 13.85
N ARG A 104 -11.59 -0.95 13.01
CA ARG A 104 -11.14 -0.84 11.61
C ARG A 104 -9.65 -0.52 11.47
N ARG A 105 -9.04 0.09 12.49
CA ARG A 105 -7.61 0.43 12.49
C ARG A 105 -6.71 -0.77 12.70
N VAL A 106 -7.26 -1.92 13.07
CA VAL A 106 -6.50 -3.17 13.20
C VAL A 106 -5.85 -3.56 11.86
N THR A 107 -6.50 -3.27 10.74
CA THR A 107 -5.92 -3.49 9.42
C THR A 107 -4.65 -2.65 9.20
N ASP A 108 -4.59 -1.44 9.73
CA ASP A 108 -3.37 -0.61 9.66
C ASP A 108 -2.21 -1.29 10.39
N ALA A 109 -2.46 -1.83 11.57
CA ALA A 109 -1.44 -2.57 12.32
C ALA A 109 -0.98 -3.82 11.55
N TRP A 110 -1.88 -4.48 10.82
CA TRP A 110 -1.55 -5.62 9.98
C TRP A 110 -0.56 -5.25 8.88
N TYR A 111 -0.80 -4.12 8.19
CA TYR A 111 0.12 -3.60 7.17
C TYR A 111 1.45 -3.15 7.77
N ALA A 112 1.41 -2.47 8.91
CA ALA A 112 2.62 -2.05 9.60
C ALA A 112 3.49 -3.26 9.97
N ALA A 113 2.86 -4.32 10.48
CA ALA A 113 3.56 -5.57 10.82
C ALA A 113 4.18 -6.22 9.58
N LEU A 114 3.48 -6.19 8.45
CA LEU A 114 3.99 -6.72 7.19
C LEU A 114 5.26 -5.97 6.75
N ALA A 115 5.22 -4.65 6.78
CA ALA A 115 6.38 -3.82 6.43
C ALA A 115 7.56 -4.05 7.39
N ILE A 116 7.30 -4.15 8.68
CA ILE A 116 8.33 -4.43 9.68
C ILE A 116 8.97 -5.80 9.46
N GLU A 117 8.17 -6.82 9.27
CA GLU A 117 8.69 -8.18 9.06
C GLU A 117 9.62 -8.26 7.85
N TRP A 118 9.27 -7.59 6.77
CA TRP A 118 10.05 -7.61 5.53
C TRP A 118 11.16 -6.54 5.50
N GLY A 119 11.24 -5.68 6.50
CA GLY A 119 12.19 -4.58 6.51
C GLY A 119 11.92 -3.53 5.45
N CYS A 120 10.66 -3.36 5.06
CA CYS A 120 10.24 -2.39 4.03
C CYS A 120 10.00 -1.01 4.63
N ALA A 121 10.17 0.02 3.81
CA ALA A 121 9.65 1.35 4.10
C ALA A 121 8.20 1.41 3.60
N TRP A 122 7.28 1.64 4.52
CA TRP A 122 5.85 1.80 4.23
C TRP A 122 5.60 3.19 3.65
N VAL A 123 5.05 3.27 2.45
CA VAL A 123 4.81 4.55 1.77
C VAL A 123 3.32 4.84 1.79
N THR A 124 2.94 5.91 2.49
CA THR A 124 1.52 6.22 2.75
C THR A 124 1.31 7.72 2.92
N PHE A 125 0.09 8.18 2.64
CA PHE A 125 -0.35 9.54 3.00
C PHE A 125 -0.98 9.60 4.39
N ASP A 126 -1.24 8.46 5.03
CA ASP A 126 -1.86 8.41 6.35
C ASP A 126 -0.79 8.54 7.43
N ARG A 127 -0.71 9.72 8.04
CA ARG A 127 0.26 10.03 9.10
C ARG A 127 0.01 9.28 10.40
N ASP A 128 -1.17 8.67 10.57
CA ASP A 128 -1.48 7.86 11.75
C ASP A 128 -0.59 6.61 11.85
N PHE A 129 0.03 6.18 10.76
CA PHE A 129 1.02 5.10 10.80
C PHE A 129 2.25 5.43 11.65
N ALA A 130 2.52 6.71 11.93
CA ALA A 130 3.64 7.11 12.77
C ALA A 130 3.55 6.55 14.20
N ARG A 131 2.36 6.15 14.66
CA ARG A 131 2.15 5.60 16.00
C ARG A 131 2.73 4.19 16.18
N PHE A 132 3.03 3.48 15.11
CA PHE A 132 3.52 2.09 15.21
C PHE A 132 5.03 2.04 15.47
N PRO A 133 5.47 1.54 16.64
CA PRO A 133 6.90 1.46 16.95
C PRO A 133 7.63 0.53 15.98
N GLY A 134 8.77 1.00 15.49
CA GLY A 134 9.61 0.20 14.59
C GLY A 134 9.26 0.29 13.12
N LEU A 135 8.14 0.93 12.78
CA LEU A 135 7.76 1.13 11.39
C LEU A 135 8.57 2.25 10.75
N LYS A 136 9.22 1.95 9.63
CA LYS A 136 9.79 2.98 8.74
C LYS A 136 8.71 3.38 7.75
N TRP A 137 8.37 4.67 7.69
CA TRP A 137 7.32 5.14 6.79
C TRP A 137 7.65 6.51 6.22
N GLY A 138 7.01 6.85 5.11
CA GLY A 138 7.15 8.14 4.46
C GLY A 138 6.07 8.33 3.41
N THR A 139 6.12 9.48 2.73
CA THR A 139 5.20 9.81 1.64
C THR A 139 5.89 9.64 0.28
N PRO A 140 5.13 9.56 -0.82
CA PRO A 140 5.73 9.42 -2.16
C PRO A 140 6.68 10.55 -2.55
N SER A 141 6.51 11.74 -1.99
CA SER A 141 7.41 12.87 -2.25
C SER A 141 8.75 12.77 -1.51
N GLY A 142 8.97 11.71 -0.72
CA GLY A 142 10.18 11.53 0.08
C GLY A 142 10.28 12.43 1.31
N ALA A 143 9.24 13.13 1.60
CA ALA A 143 9.18 14.02 2.75
C ALA A 143 8.85 13.27 4.04
#